data_2a39b03799c2a2175f00404306e6a07b
#
_entry.id   2a39b03799c2a2175f00404306e6a07b
#
_cell.length_a   1.000
_cell.length_b   1.000
_cell.length_c   1.000
_cell.angle_alpha   90.00
_cell.angle_beta   90.00
_cell.angle_gamma   90.00
#
_symmetry.space_group_name_H-M   'P 1'
#
loop_
_entity.id
_entity.type
_entity.pdbx_description
1 polymer ?
#
loop_
_entity_poly.entity_id
_entity_poly.type
_entity_poly.pdbx_seq_one_letter_code
_entity_poly.pdbx_strand_id
1 'polypeptide(L)'
;MKLMKTEDAVGHVLCHDMTQIIKDQYKDARFRKGHVVTEEDIPVLLSMGKEHLYVWEMTPGMVHENDAAERMAALCGKANMNWSEVKEGKIELTAACDGLFRVNSEKLVAVNSVEDVMIATRKGNTAVRKGDKLAGTRVIPLIIPEEKLRAAEEAAGDTPLLEVLPYVKKTAAIIATGSEVKKGLIQDTFTPVVKDKLAAYGIETLAVTYSGDGVENVANAIAEVRSTGAEIILCTGGMSVDPDDNTPGGIKQSGARIVTYGAPVLPGAMFLLGYYDDGTVVMGLPGCVMYAGATIFDLALPRIAAGVEMTRADFAAMGEGGLCLGCKPCHWPVCPFGK
;
A
#
# COMPACT_ATOMS: atom_id res chain seq x y z
N MET A 1 -35.33 -14.33 -6.92
CA MET A 1 -35.93 -13.20 -6.16
C MET A 1 -37.11 -12.66 -6.92
N LYS A 2 -38.15 -12.28 -6.19
CA LYS A 2 -39.39 -11.70 -6.77
C LYS A 2 -39.57 -10.29 -6.21
N LEU A 3 -39.77 -9.33 -7.11
CA LEU A 3 -40.24 -7.99 -6.73
C LEU A 3 -41.72 -8.06 -6.45
N MET A 4 -42.15 -7.56 -5.28
CA MET A 4 -43.59 -7.47 -4.94
C MET A 4 -43.87 -6.17 -4.18
N LYS A 5 -45.12 -5.76 -4.17
CA LYS A 5 -45.54 -4.62 -3.35
C LYS A 5 -45.38 -4.94 -1.88
N THR A 6 -45.06 -3.94 -1.09
CA THR A 6 -44.80 -4.11 0.35
C THR A 6 -46.06 -4.64 1.04
N GLU A 7 -47.24 -4.18 0.65
CA GLU A 7 -48.53 -4.64 1.22
C GLU A 7 -48.78 -6.13 0.98
N ASP A 8 -48.23 -6.70 -0.11
CA ASP A 8 -48.43 -8.11 -0.48
C ASP A 8 -47.30 -9.01 0.10
N ALA A 9 -46.33 -8.43 0.83
CA ALA A 9 -45.13 -9.14 1.26
C ALA A 9 -45.29 -9.92 2.59
N VAL A 10 -46.42 -9.85 3.26
CA VAL A 10 -46.62 -10.56 4.53
C VAL A 10 -46.38 -12.07 4.36
N GLY A 11 -45.58 -12.65 5.28
CA GLY A 11 -45.18 -14.05 5.25
C GLY A 11 -43.99 -14.36 4.32
N HIS A 12 -43.49 -13.39 3.55
CA HIS A 12 -42.30 -13.56 2.69
C HIS A 12 -41.04 -13.14 3.42
N VAL A 13 -39.91 -13.71 2.98
CA VAL A 13 -38.59 -13.50 3.58
C VAL A 13 -37.84 -12.39 2.84
N LEU A 14 -37.31 -11.40 3.57
CA LEU A 14 -36.48 -10.34 3.00
C LEU A 14 -35.16 -10.87 2.46
N CYS A 15 -34.80 -10.43 1.25
CA CYS A 15 -33.54 -10.84 0.57
C CYS A 15 -32.32 -10.08 1.06
N HIS A 16 -32.48 -8.91 1.67
CA HIS A 16 -31.38 -8.04 2.09
C HIS A 16 -31.80 -7.21 3.31
N ASP A 17 -30.79 -6.57 3.92
CA ASP A 17 -31.00 -5.66 5.04
C ASP A 17 -31.74 -4.39 4.57
N MET A 18 -32.72 -3.95 5.35
CA MET A 18 -33.46 -2.70 5.14
C MET A 18 -32.97 -1.64 6.13
N THR A 19 -32.07 -0.77 5.65
CA THR A 19 -31.50 0.31 6.45
C THR A 19 -32.50 1.46 6.62
N GLN A 20 -32.72 1.89 7.85
CA GLN A 20 -33.46 3.11 8.19
C GLN A 20 -32.45 4.22 8.51
N ILE A 21 -32.66 5.38 7.91
CA ILE A 21 -31.83 6.58 8.17
C ILE A 21 -32.74 7.67 8.70
N ILE A 22 -32.50 8.07 9.96
CA ILE A 22 -33.14 9.25 10.56
C ILE A 22 -32.00 10.21 10.91
N LYS A 23 -31.99 11.38 10.28
CA LYS A 23 -30.92 12.36 10.44
C LYS A 23 -30.63 12.61 11.94
N ASP A 24 -29.36 12.54 12.29
CA ASP A 24 -28.83 12.79 13.65
C ASP A 24 -29.37 11.86 14.77
N GLN A 25 -30.12 10.80 14.42
CA GLN A 25 -30.74 9.88 15.40
C GLN A 25 -30.42 8.41 15.13
N TYR A 26 -30.62 7.91 13.90
CA TYR A 26 -30.53 6.48 13.60
C TYR A 26 -30.04 6.21 12.19
N LYS A 27 -29.05 5.30 12.08
CA LYS A 27 -28.59 4.76 10.79
C LYS A 27 -28.14 3.32 10.99
N ASP A 28 -29.07 2.39 10.90
CA ASP A 28 -28.77 0.94 10.96
C ASP A 28 -29.86 0.13 10.22
N ALA A 29 -29.60 -1.18 10.05
CA ALA A 29 -30.59 -2.10 9.52
C ALA A 29 -31.79 -2.22 10.46
N ARG A 30 -32.95 -1.74 10.03
CA ARG A 30 -34.22 -1.89 10.75
C ARG A 30 -34.77 -3.30 10.64
N PHE A 31 -34.63 -3.87 9.44
CA PHE A 31 -34.96 -5.27 9.17
C PHE A 31 -33.72 -5.90 8.53
N ARG A 32 -33.39 -7.11 8.93
CA ARG A 32 -32.25 -7.84 8.42
C ARG A 32 -32.67 -8.85 7.35
N LYS A 33 -31.75 -9.22 6.46
CA LYS A 33 -31.86 -10.36 5.55
C LYS A 33 -32.38 -11.58 6.33
N GLY A 34 -33.34 -12.28 5.78
CA GLY A 34 -33.95 -13.44 6.44
C GLY A 34 -35.13 -13.12 7.37
N HIS A 35 -35.45 -11.83 7.58
CA HIS A 35 -36.65 -11.42 8.34
C HIS A 35 -37.90 -11.83 7.56
N VAL A 36 -38.82 -12.48 8.24
CA VAL A 36 -40.16 -12.79 7.69
C VAL A 36 -41.04 -11.56 7.92
N VAL A 37 -41.55 -10.97 6.85
CA VAL A 37 -42.39 -9.76 6.90
C VAL A 37 -43.72 -10.07 7.59
N THR A 38 -44.04 -9.27 8.61
CA THR A 38 -45.32 -9.35 9.34
C THR A 38 -46.25 -8.21 8.95
N GLU A 39 -47.53 -8.29 9.34
CA GLU A 39 -48.49 -7.18 9.11
C GLU A 39 -48.02 -5.89 9.80
N GLU A 40 -47.38 -5.99 10.98
CA GLU A 40 -46.89 -4.86 11.76
C GLU A 40 -45.68 -4.16 11.09
N ASP A 41 -44.96 -4.87 10.22
CA ASP A 41 -43.81 -4.33 9.51
C ASP A 41 -44.21 -3.44 8.32
N ILE A 42 -45.39 -3.67 7.74
CA ILE A 42 -45.85 -2.96 6.54
C ILE A 42 -45.86 -1.44 6.74
N PRO A 43 -46.45 -0.87 7.80
CA PRO A 43 -46.42 0.58 8.02
C PRO A 43 -45.03 1.12 8.20
N VAL A 44 -44.13 0.36 8.83
CA VAL A 44 -42.75 0.76 9.06
C VAL A 44 -42.00 0.79 7.75
N LEU A 45 -42.09 -0.26 6.94
CA LEU A 45 -41.46 -0.36 5.62
C LEU A 45 -41.91 0.78 4.69
N LEU A 46 -43.22 1.04 4.64
CA LEU A 46 -43.76 2.15 3.86
C LEU A 46 -43.24 3.52 4.35
N SER A 47 -43.14 3.71 5.68
CA SER A 47 -42.60 4.95 6.26
C SER A 47 -41.12 5.17 5.91
N MET A 48 -40.39 4.10 5.59
CA MET A 48 -39.00 4.14 5.08
C MET A 48 -38.94 4.35 3.56
N GLY A 49 -40.05 4.59 2.89
CA GLY A 49 -40.14 4.76 1.44
C GLY A 49 -40.02 3.45 0.65
N LYS A 50 -40.29 2.31 1.29
CA LYS A 50 -40.19 0.98 0.67
C LYS A 50 -41.54 0.55 0.13
N GLU A 51 -41.94 1.03 -1.03
CA GLU A 51 -43.20 0.65 -1.70
C GLU A 51 -43.13 -0.76 -2.30
N HIS A 52 -41.92 -1.24 -2.62
CA HIS A 52 -41.64 -2.56 -3.18
C HIS A 52 -40.52 -3.24 -2.42
N LEU A 53 -40.61 -4.56 -2.28
CA LEU A 53 -39.63 -5.40 -1.61
C LEU A 53 -39.13 -6.50 -2.56
N TYR A 54 -37.87 -6.86 -2.43
CA TYR A 54 -37.34 -8.09 -2.99
C TYR A 54 -37.48 -9.20 -1.95
N VAL A 55 -38.30 -10.18 -2.27
CA VAL A 55 -38.52 -11.37 -1.45
C VAL A 55 -37.81 -12.58 -2.03
N TRP A 56 -37.49 -13.55 -1.17
CA TRP A 56 -36.69 -14.69 -1.52
C TRP A 56 -37.42 -15.63 -2.51
N GLU A 57 -36.85 -15.74 -3.71
CA GLU A 57 -37.03 -16.84 -4.64
C GLU A 57 -35.67 -17.17 -5.22
N MET A 58 -35.11 -18.37 -4.93
CA MET A 58 -33.88 -18.81 -5.55
C MET A 58 -34.09 -19.01 -7.06
N THR A 59 -33.34 -18.24 -7.87
CA THR A 59 -33.26 -18.45 -9.30
C THR A 59 -31.99 -19.27 -9.58
N PRO A 60 -32.08 -20.44 -10.20
CA PRO A 60 -30.89 -21.24 -10.55
C PRO A 60 -29.88 -20.41 -11.35
N GLY A 61 -28.59 -20.56 -11.06
CA GLY A 61 -27.51 -19.83 -11.71
C GLY A 61 -27.29 -18.37 -11.25
N MET A 62 -27.97 -17.96 -10.18
CA MET A 62 -27.80 -16.64 -9.56
C MET A 62 -27.21 -16.77 -8.16
N VAL A 63 -26.35 -15.84 -7.78
CA VAL A 63 -25.70 -15.76 -6.46
C VAL A 63 -26.10 -14.48 -5.76
N HIS A 64 -26.43 -14.57 -4.47
CA HIS A 64 -26.77 -13.41 -3.66
C HIS A 64 -25.54 -12.54 -3.36
N GLU A 65 -25.72 -11.21 -3.24
CA GLU A 65 -24.61 -10.25 -3.02
C GLU A 65 -23.71 -10.61 -1.85
N ASN A 66 -24.22 -11.19 -0.76
CA ASN A 66 -23.42 -11.55 0.40
C ASN A 66 -22.48 -12.73 0.10
N ASP A 67 -22.97 -13.77 -0.56
CA ASP A 67 -22.18 -14.93 -0.95
C ASP A 67 -21.17 -14.52 -2.05
N ALA A 68 -21.58 -13.64 -2.94
CA ALA A 68 -20.69 -13.05 -3.95
C ALA A 68 -19.58 -12.20 -3.31
N ALA A 69 -19.90 -11.40 -2.25
CA ALA A 69 -18.89 -10.60 -1.53
C ALA A 69 -17.79 -11.46 -0.90
N GLU A 70 -18.14 -12.62 -0.33
CA GLU A 70 -17.14 -13.56 0.22
C GLU A 70 -16.23 -14.12 -0.89
N ARG A 71 -16.78 -14.49 -2.03
CA ARG A 71 -16.02 -14.96 -3.20
C ARG A 71 -15.10 -13.85 -3.73
N MET A 72 -15.61 -12.64 -3.88
CA MET A 72 -14.80 -11.49 -4.32
C MET A 72 -13.68 -11.15 -3.34
N ALA A 73 -13.94 -11.22 -2.03
CA ALA A 73 -12.90 -11.00 -1.02
C ALA A 73 -11.84 -12.11 -1.05
N ALA A 74 -12.21 -13.34 -1.37
CA ALA A 74 -11.26 -14.45 -1.52
C ALA A 74 -10.20 -14.19 -2.61
N LEU A 75 -10.56 -13.50 -3.69
CA LEU A 75 -9.63 -13.11 -4.74
C LEU A 75 -8.53 -12.15 -4.21
N CYS A 76 -8.88 -11.32 -3.23
CA CYS A 76 -7.94 -10.38 -2.63
C CYS A 76 -6.84 -11.07 -1.79
N GLY A 77 -7.10 -12.28 -1.25
CA GLY A 77 -6.19 -12.97 -0.33
C GLY A 77 -6.41 -12.60 1.14
N LYS A 78 -5.74 -13.34 2.03
CA LYS A 78 -5.87 -13.18 3.50
C LYS A 78 -4.54 -12.89 4.21
N ALA A 79 -3.40 -13.07 3.53
CA ALA A 79 -2.09 -12.96 4.18
C ALA A 79 -1.86 -11.55 4.73
N ASN A 80 -1.74 -11.45 6.07
CA ASN A 80 -1.55 -10.21 6.82
C ASN A 80 -2.67 -9.17 6.61
N MET A 81 -3.89 -9.64 6.33
CA MET A 81 -5.08 -8.81 6.17
C MET A 81 -6.26 -9.35 6.98
N ASN A 82 -7.08 -8.45 7.52
CA ASN A 82 -8.34 -8.77 8.17
C ASN A 82 -9.49 -8.41 7.24
N TRP A 83 -10.53 -9.25 7.25
CA TRP A 83 -11.79 -9.01 6.56
C TRP A 83 -12.84 -8.55 7.55
N SER A 84 -13.66 -7.60 7.19
CA SER A 84 -14.86 -7.28 7.94
C SER A 84 -15.91 -8.40 7.80
N GLU A 85 -16.92 -8.38 8.64
CA GLU A 85 -18.16 -9.11 8.37
C GLU A 85 -18.79 -8.58 7.07
N VAL A 86 -19.55 -9.46 6.41
CA VAL A 86 -20.33 -9.07 5.23
C VAL A 86 -21.46 -8.14 5.67
N LYS A 87 -21.55 -6.97 5.07
CA LYS A 87 -22.63 -6.01 5.30
C LYS A 87 -23.09 -5.44 3.96
N GLU A 88 -24.36 -5.65 3.61
CA GLU A 88 -24.96 -5.15 2.35
C GLU A 88 -24.11 -5.52 1.11
N GLY A 89 -23.73 -6.80 1.01
CA GLY A 89 -22.91 -7.29 -0.10
C GLY A 89 -21.47 -6.76 -0.15
N LYS A 90 -20.97 -6.15 0.94
CA LYS A 90 -19.66 -5.52 1.02
C LYS A 90 -18.78 -6.18 2.07
N ILE A 91 -17.50 -6.36 1.74
CA ILE A 91 -16.43 -6.69 2.68
C ILE A 91 -15.32 -5.62 2.56
N GLU A 92 -14.87 -5.10 3.70
CA GLU A 92 -13.71 -4.22 3.79
C GLU A 92 -12.48 -5.00 4.27
N LEU A 93 -11.34 -4.72 3.65
CA LEU A 93 -10.05 -5.32 4.02
C LEU A 93 -9.17 -4.29 4.71
N THR A 94 -8.55 -4.69 5.82
CA THR A 94 -7.61 -3.86 6.60
C THR A 94 -6.30 -4.59 6.83
N ALA A 95 -5.21 -3.84 7.03
CA ALA A 95 -3.90 -4.42 7.34
C ALA A 95 -3.90 -5.06 8.74
N ALA A 96 -3.41 -6.29 8.85
CA ALA A 96 -3.24 -6.98 10.12
C ALA A 96 -1.91 -6.63 10.82
N CYS A 97 -0.94 -6.08 10.07
CA CYS A 97 0.36 -5.63 10.56
C CYS A 97 0.85 -4.41 9.77
N ASP A 98 1.89 -3.76 10.28
CA ASP A 98 2.66 -2.78 9.52
C ASP A 98 3.42 -3.47 8.40
N GLY A 99 3.47 -2.87 7.22
CA GLY A 99 4.14 -3.48 6.07
C GLY A 99 4.00 -2.69 4.77
N LEU A 100 4.44 -3.34 3.70
CA LEU A 100 4.26 -2.89 2.33
C LEU A 100 2.98 -3.49 1.74
N PHE A 101 2.03 -2.66 1.38
CA PHE A 101 0.84 -3.10 0.64
C PHE A 101 1.16 -3.23 -0.84
N ARG A 102 0.87 -4.40 -1.41
CA ARG A 102 1.06 -4.70 -2.84
C ARG A 102 -0.26 -5.02 -3.52
N VAL A 103 -0.36 -4.62 -4.77
CA VAL A 103 -1.50 -4.88 -5.64
C VAL A 103 -1.00 -5.44 -6.98
N ASN A 104 -1.54 -6.55 -7.43
CA ASN A 104 -1.38 -6.99 -8.80
C ASN A 104 -2.32 -6.17 -9.68
N SER A 105 -1.82 -5.06 -10.22
CA SER A 105 -2.63 -4.08 -10.96
C SER A 105 -3.21 -4.65 -12.25
N GLU A 106 -2.49 -5.52 -12.95
CA GLU A 106 -2.96 -6.14 -14.21
C GLU A 106 -4.16 -7.06 -13.94
N LYS A 107 -4.05 -7.92 -12.94
CA LYS A 107 -5.14 -8.81 -12.52
C LYS A 107 -6.32 -8.04 -11.94
N LEU A 108 -6.05 -6.98 -11.16
CA LEU A 108 -7.11 -6.13 -10.62
C LEU A 108 -7.93 -5.47 -11.73
N VAL A 109 -7.26 -4.97 -12.78
CA VAL A 109 -7.94 -4.45 -13.98
C VAL A 109 -8.75 -5.53 -14.66
N ALA A 110 -8.20 -6.72 -14.86
CA ALA A 110 -8.91 -7.84 -15.50
C ALA A 110 -10.17 -8.23 -14.72
N VAL A 111 -10.09 -8.37 -13.40
CA VAL A 111 -11.26 -8.65 -12.54
C VAL A 111 -12.28 -7.53 -12.60
N ASN A 112 -11.88 -6.28 -12.46
CA ASN A 112 -12.79 -5.13 -12.52
C ASN A 112 -13.36 -4.86 -13.92
N SER A 113 -12.84 -5.52 -14.97
CA SER A 113 -13.41 -5.48 -16.33
C SER A 113 -14.60 -6.42 -16.49
N VAL A 114 -14.83 -7.32 -15.55
CA VAL A 114 -16.05 -8.12 -15.50
C VAL A 114 -17.19 -7.23 -15.00
N GLU A 115 -18.29 -7.18 -15.76
CA GLU A 115 -19.44 -6.35 -15.42
C GLU A 115 -20.05 -6.74 -14.07
N ASP A 116 -20.52 -5.76 -13.32
CA ASP A 116 -21.17 -5.90 -12.00
C ASP A 116 -20.28 -6.33 -10.84
N VAL A 117 -18.98 -6.55 -11.03
CA VAL A 117 -18.03 -6.79 -9.93
C VAL A 117 -17.17 -5.57 -9.66
N MET A 118 -16.75 -5.38 -8.41
CA MET A 118 -15.97 -4.22 -8.01
C MET A 118 -15.01 -4.55 -6.86
N ILE A 119 -13.72 -4.27 -7.06
CA ILE A 119 -12.69 -4.23 -6.03
C ILE A 119 -12.00 -2.87 -6.12
N ALA A 120 -12.17 -2.03 -5.10
CA ALA A 120 -11.47 -0.76 -4.96
C ALA A 120 -10.35 -0.89 -3.94
N THR A 121 -9.15 -0.39 -4.26
CA THR A 121 -7.96 -0.52 -3.40
C THR A 121 -7.23 0.80 -3.20
N ARG A 122 -6.40 0.87 -2.16
CA ARG A 122 -5.31 1.86 -2.10
C ARG A 122 -4.31 1.58 -3.23
N LYS A 123 -3.50 2.57 -3.58
CA LYS A 123 -2.36 2.36 -4.49
C LYS A 123 -1.39 1.34 -3.91
N GLY A 124 -1.01 0.37 -4.72
CA GLY A 124 0.01 -0.63 -4.38
C GLY A 124 1.40 -0.02 -4.20
N ASN A 125 2.30 -0.79 -3.62
CA ASN A 125 3.67 -0.42 -3.28
C ASN A 125 3.75 0.77 -2.29
N THR A 126 2.80 0.88 -1.37
CA THR A 126 2.74 1.91 -0.33
C THR A 126 2.85 1.31 1.06
N ALA A 127 3.49 2.07 1.97
CA ALA A 127 3.54 1.71 3.38
C ALA A 127 2.15 1.74 4.00
N VAL A 128 1.83 0.75 4.83
CA VAL A 128 0.60 0.68 5.62
C VAL A 128 0.91 0.33 7.06
N ARG A 129 0.03 0.78 7.95
CA ARG A 129 0.04 0.44 9.37
C ARG A 129 -1.09 -0.53 9.68
N LYS A 130 -0.92 -1.30 10.75
CA LYS A 130 -1.98 -2.17 11.27
C LYS A 130 -3.28 -1.38 11.46
N GLY A 131 -4.37 -1.91 10.91
CA GLY A 131 -5.69 -1.27 10.92
C GLY A 131 -5.99 -0.33 9.74
N ASP A 132 -5.00 0.01 8.91
CA ASP A 132 -5.23 0.81 7.71
C ASP A 132 -6.19 0.10 6.75
N LYS A 133 -7.14 0.84 6.18
CA LYS A 133 -8.00 0.34 5.10
C LYS A 133 -7.18 0.10 3.85
N LEU A 134 -7.34 -1.08 3.26
CA LEU A 134 -6.61 -1.53 2.06
C LEU A 134 -7.50 -1.58 0.83
N ALA A 135 -8.68 -2.20 0.97
CA ALA A 135 -9.60 -2.44 -0.13
C ALA A 135 -11.05 -2.59 0.37
N GLY A 136 -11.98 -2.49 -0.56
CA GLY A 136 -13.38 -2.87 -0.38
C GLY A 136 -13.88 -3.61 -1.61
N THR A 137 -14.65 -4.67 -1.41
CA THR A 137 -15.24 -5.50 -2.46
C THR A 137 -16.74 -5.46 -2.40
N ARG A 138 -17.41 -5.51 -3.54
CA ARG A 138 -18.84 -5.78 -3.63
C ARG A 138 -19.22 -6.21 -5.05
N VAL A 139 -20.44 -6.73 -5.19
CA VAL A 139 -21.14 -6.78 -6.48
C VAL A 139 -22.19 -5.68 -6.53
N ILE A 140 -22.52 -5.18 -7.72
CA ILE A 140 -23.43 -4.04 -7.88
C ILE A 140 -24.90 -4.45 -7.67
N PRO A 141 -25.41 -5.54 -8.30
CA PRO A 141 -26.77 -5.98 -8.09
C PRO A 141 -26.91 -6.82 -6.82
N LEU A 142 -28.14 -6.90 -6.29
CA LEU A 142 -28.48 -7.74 -5.14
C LEU A 142 -28.25 -9.25 -5.41
N ILE A 143 -28.41 -9.66 -6.67
CA ILE A 143 -28.07 -10.99 -7.18
C ILE A 143 -27.27 -10.84 -8.48
N ILE A 144 -26.24 -11.64 -8.63
CA ILE A 144 -25.36 -11.65 -9.80
C ILE A 144 -25.38 -13.03 -10.49
N PRO A 145 -25.29 -13.12 -11.83
CA PRO A 145 -25.11 -14.39 -12.50
C PRO A 145 -23.82 -15.09 -12.04
N GLU A 146 -23.93 -16.39 -11.75
CA GLU A 146 -22.79 -17.25 -11.37
C GLU A 146 -21.65 -17.19 -12.39
N GLU A 147 -21.97 -17.08 -13.67
CA GLU A 147 -20.98 -16.99 -14.76
C GLU A 147 -20.08 -15.75 -14.65
N LYS A 148 -20.61 -14.60 -14.20
CA LYS A 148 -19.81 -13.38 -13.99
C LYS A 148 -18.82 -13.55 -12.82
N LEU A 149 -19.23 -14.20 -11.74
CA LEU A 149 -18.30 -14.49 -10.63
C LEU A 149 -17.20 -15.46 -11.07
N ARG A 150 -17.54 -16.49 -11.84
CA ARG A 150 -16.51 -17.40 -12.42
C ARG A 150 -15.56 -16.68 -13.34
N ALA A 151 -16.05 -15.78 -14.19
CA ALA A 151 -15.19 -14.97 -15.04
C ALA A 151 -14.23 -14.08 -14.23
N ALA A 152 -14.68 -13.51 -13.11
CA ALA A 152 -13.84 -12.74 -12.20
C ALA A 152 -12.79 -13.64 -11.51
N GLU A 153 -13.15 -14.85 -11.10
CA GLU A 153 -12.25 -15.84 -10.51
C GLU A 153 -11.19 -16.31 -11.52
N GLU A 154 -11.57 -16.59 -12.74
CA GLU A 154 -10.65 -16.94 -13.82
C GLU A 154 -9.67 -15.79 -14.13
N ALA A 155 -10.16 -14.55 -14.17
CA ALA A 155 -9.32 -13.36 -14.38
C ALA A 155 -8.31 -13.14 -13.23
N ALA A 156 -8.68 -13.43 -11.98
CA ALA A 156 -7.79 -13.38 -10.83
C ALA A 156 -6.73 -14.50 -10.88
N GLY A 157 -7.11 -15.71 -11.33
CA GLY A 157 -6.26 -16.89 -11.32
C GLY A 157 -5.87 -17.33 -9.90
N ASP A 158 -4.83 -18.14 -9.78
CA ASP A 158 -4.47 -18.83 -8.52
C ASP A 158 -3.70 -17.99 -7.51
N THR A 159 -3.26 -16.78 -7.86
CA THR A 159 -2.48 -15.93 -6.95
C THR A 159 -3.30 -14.74 -6.45
N PRO A 160 -3.18 -14.37 -5.16
CA PRO A 160 -3.92 -13.25 -4.60
C PRO A 160 -3.69 -11.94 -5.36
N LEU A 161 -4.74 -11.11 -5.44
CA LEU A 161 -4.65 -9.76 -6.03
C LEU A 161 -3.90 -8.79 -5.12
N LEU A 162 -4.00 -8.99 -3.81
CA LEU A 162 -3.50 -8.08 -2.77
C LEU A 162 -2.66 -8.86 -1.75
N GLU A 163 -1.64 -8.22 -1.22
CA GLU A 163 -0.86 -8.73 -0.09
C GLU A 163 -0.29 -7.60 0.76
N VAL A 164 -0.05 -7.88 2.04
CA VAL A 164 0.75 -7.03 2.92
C VAL A 164 2.01 -7.80 3.28
N LEU A 165 3.17 -7.28 2.86
CA LEU A 165 4.49 -7.82 3.20
C LEU A 165 5.00 -7.14 4.47
N PRO A 166 5.21 -7.86 5.58
CA PRO A 166 5.80 -7.28 6.78
C PRO A 166 7.22 -6.76 6.51
N TYR A 167 7.66 -5.76 7.27
CA TYR A 167 9.04 -5.29 7.19
C TYR A 167 9.99 -6.32 7.79
N VAL A 168 10.92 -6.81 6.97
CA VAL A 168 11.88 -7.87 7.32
C VAL A 168 13.28 -7.33 7.60
N LYS A 169 13.70 -6.24 6.93
CA LYS A 169 14.97 -5.59 7.20
C LYS A 169 14.89 -4.83 8.52
N LYS A 170 15.83 -5.09 9.43
CA LYS A 170 15.78 -4.59 10.80
C LYS A 170 16.96 -3.70 11.18
N THR A 171 18.03 -3.69 10.40
CA THR A 171 19.27 -3.01 10.75
C THR A 171 19.80 -2.17 9.60
N ALA A 172 20.37 -1.01 9.93
CA ALA A 172 21.01 -0.12 8.98
C ALA A 172 22.31 0.46 9.55
N ALA A 173 23.20 0.90 8.64
CA ALA A 173 24.34 1.76 8.96
C ALA A 173 24.32 3.00 8.07
N ILE A 174 24.80 4.12 8.59
CA ILE A 174 24.84 5.41 7.90
C ILE A 174 26.29 5.84 7.74
N ILE A 175 26.66 6.24 6.53
CA ILE A 175 27.94 6.85 6.20
C ILE A 175 27.68 8.29 5.79
N ALA A 176 28.04 9.24 6.64
CA ALA A 176 28.01 10.66 6.31
C ALA A 176 29.31 11.03 5.59
N THR A 177 29.22 11.41 4.31
CA THR A 177 30.37 11.79 3.50
C THR A 177 30.53 13.31 3.46
N GLY A 178 31.75 13.77 3.39
CA GLY A 178 32.14 15.18 3.34
C GLY A 178 33.26 15.48 4.32
N SER A 179 34.33 16.05 3.81
CA SER A 179 35.53 16.38 4.61
C SER A 179 35.23 17.43 5.68
N GLU A 180 34.28 18.33 5.44
CA GLU A 180 33.83 19.36 6.37
C GLU A 180 33.07 18.76 7.56
N VAL A 181 32.21 17.77 7.31
CA VAL A 181 31.48 17.04 8.37
C VAL A 181 32.46 16.20 9.18
N LYS A 182 33.32 15.45 8.50
CA LYS A 182 34.35 14.61 9.14
C LYS A 182 35.28 15.39 10.04
N LYS A 183 35.69 16.61 9.63
CA LYS A 183 36.55 17.51 10.41
C LYS A 183 35.79 18.27 11.50
N GLY A 184 34.45 18.12 11.62
CA GLY A 184 33.61 18.83 12.56
C GLY A 184 33.45 20.32 12.27
N LEU A 185 33.70 20.76 11.04
CA LEU A 185 33.55 22.15 10.63
C LEU A 185 32.09 22.55 10.49
N ILE A 186 31.22 21.58 10.12
CA ILE A 186 29.77 21.72 10.09
C ILE A 186 29.13 20.57 10.85
N GLN A 187 27.96 20.84 11.43
CA GLN A 187 27.17 19.83 12.14
C GLN A 187 26.44 18.94 11.12
N ASP A 188 26.46 17.62 11.37
CA ASP A 188 25.68 16.67 10.61
C ASP A 188 24.19 16.81 10.98
N THR A 189 23.42 17.41 10.09
CA THR A 189 21.98 17.57 10.19
C THR A 189 21.21 16.53 9.35
N PHE A 190 21.91 15.72 8.55
CA PHE A 190 21.34 14.71 7.67
C PHE A 190 21.05 13.39 8.42
N THR A 191 22.03 12.90 9.15
CA THR A 191 21.91 11.64 9.91
C THR A 191 20.68 11.59 10.84
N PRO A 192 20.33 12.62 11.63
CA PRO A 192 19.12 12.58 12.45
C PRO A 192 17.85 12.33 11.64
N VAL A 193 17.66 13.03 10.53
CA VAL A 193 16.49 12.86 9.64
C VAL A 193 16.41 11.43 9.08
N VAL A 194 17.55 10.87 8.66
CA VAL A 194 17.60 9.50 8.14
C VAL A 194 17.26 8.47 9.23
N LYS A 195 17.78 8.66 10.45
CA LYS A 195 17.46 7.80 11.60
C LYS A 195 15.97 7.79 11.92
N ASP A 196 15.33 8.96 11.91
CA ASP A 196 13.88 9.07 12.17
C ASP A 196 13.07 8.33 11.08
N LYS A 197 13.49 8.47 9.81
CA LYS A 197 12.85 7.74 8.70
C LYS A 197 13.04 6.22 8.83
N LEU A 198 14.22 5.73 9.21
CA LEU A 198 14.47 4.30 9.46
C LEU A 198 13.65 3.78 10.64
N ALA A 199 13.61 4.51 11.74
CA ALA A 199 12.87 4.14 12.94
C ALA A 199 11.37 3.98 12.68
N ALA A 200 10.80 4.77 11.76
CA ALA A 200 9.39 4.65 11.35
C ALA A 200 9.05 3.27 10.74
N TYR A 201 10.04 2.52 10.28
CA TYR A 201 9.93 1.15 9.76
C TYR A 201 10.48 0.08 10.71
N GLY A 202 10.83 0.46 11.95
CA GLY A 202 11.41 -0.44 12.93
C GLY A 202 12.84 -0.90 12.58
N ILE A 203 13.58 -0.08 11.83
CA ILE A 203 14.97 -0.33 11.43
C ILE A 203 15.91 0.38 12.41
N GLU A 204 16.72 -0.40 13.11
CA GLU A 204 17.73 0.11 14.05
C GLU A 204 18.99 0.58 13.30
N THR A 205 19.58 1.70 13.71
CA THR A 205 20.86 2.17 13.20
C THR A 205 21.99 1.61 14.05
N LEU A 206 22.74 0.62 13.53
CA LEU A 206 23.84 -0.04 14.25
C LEU A 206 25.09 0.83 14.32
N ALA A 207 25.38 1.59 13.25
CA ALA A 207 26.58 2.42 13.17
C ALA A 207 26.34 3.71 12.39
N VAL A 208 27.08 4.74 12.75
CA VAL A 208 27.24 5.98 11.97
C VAL A 208 28.73 6.24 11.83
N THR A 209 29.19 6.29 10.57
CA THR A 209 30.61 6.51 10.23
C THR A 209 30.74 7.78 9.39
N TYR A 210 31.79 8.55 9.61
CA TYR A 210 32.10 9.78 8.87
C TYR A 210 33.25 9.53 7.90
N SER A 211 32.98 9.64 6.60
CA SER A 211 33.97 9.50 5.54
C SER A 211 34.41 10.87 5.00
N GLY A 212 35.68 11.02 4.71
CA GLY A 212 36.16 12.14 3.87
C GLY A 212 35.80 11.89 2.40
N ASP A 213 36.03 12.92 1.58
CA ASP A 213 35.86 12.85 0.14
C ASP A 213 36.81 11.85 -0.48
N GLY A 214 36.48 11.39 -1.69
CA GLY A 214 37.27 10.43 -2.45
C GLY A 214 36.66 9.03 -2.49
N VAL A 215 36.71 8.45 -3.68
CA VAL A 215 36.11 7.13 -4.00
C VAL A 215 36.62 6.03 -3.04
N GLU A 216 37.90 6.00 -2.77
CA GLU A 216 38.53 5.00 -1.90
C GLU A 216 38.09 5.14 -0.43
N ASN A 217 37.97 6.37 0.07
CA ASN A 217 37.53 6.63 1.43
C ASN A 217 36.07 6.13 1.65
N VAL A 218 35.19 6.40 0.69
CA VAL A 218 33.81 5.93 0.73
C VAL A 218 33.75 4.42 0.63
N ALA A 219 34.51 3.78 -0.27
CA ALA A 219 34.54 2.33 -0.39
C ALA A 219 35.05 1.65 0.91
N ASN A 220 36.06 2.20 1.55
CA ASN A 220 36.61 1.71 2.83
C ASN A 220 35.58 1.87 3.96
N ALA A 221 34.89 3.01 4.04
CA ALA A 221 33.82 3.21 5.03
C ALA A 221 32.67 2.22 4.84
N ILE A 222 32.31 1.90 3.59
CA ILE A 222 31.31 0.86 3.28
C ILE A 222 31.79 -0.50 3.77
N ALA A 223 33.04 -0.88 3.51
CA ALA A 223 33.62 -2.15 3.97
C ALA A 223 33.59 -2.25 5.51
N GLU A 224 33.91 -1.16 6.20
CA GLU A 224 33.85 -1.07 7.67
C GLU A 224 32.43 -1.33 8.19
N VAL A 225 31.43 -0.58 7.70
CA VAL A 225 30.06 -0.73 8.21
C VAL A 225 29.40 -2.04 7.80
N ARG A 226 29.81 -2.67 6.68
CA ARG A 226 29.36 -4.02 6.33
C ARG A 226 29.74 -5.05 7.37
N SER A 227 30.91 -4.89 8.03
CA SER A 227 31.37 -5.78 9.09
C SER A 227 30.46 -5.78 10.33
N THR A 228 29.59 -4.77 10.50
CA THR A 228 28.61 -4.69 11.59
C THR A 228 27.42 -5.61 11.39
N GLY A 229 27.23 -6.17 10.20
CA GLY A 229 26.05 -6.98 9.85
C GLY A 229 24.81 -6.13 9.52
N ALA A 230 24.96 -4.83 9.25
CA ALA A 230 23.84 -3.97 8.81
C ALA A 230 23.29 -4.45 7.47
N GLU A 231 21.97 -4.62 7.41
CA GLU A 231 21.26 -5.08 6.20
C GLU A 231 21.05 -3.96 5.17
N ILE A 232 21.09 -2.71 5.61
CA ILE A 232 20.92 -1.51 4.79
C ILE A 232 22.07 -0.56 5.08
N ILE A 233 22.75 -0.08 4.05
CA ILE A 233 23.81 0.93 4.13
C ILE A 233 23.34 2.19 3.42
N LEU A 234 23.40 3.32 4.10
CA LEU A 234 22.97 4.62 3.59
C LEU A 234 24.19 5.55 3.52
N CYS A 235 24.51 6.02 2.33
CA CYS A 235 25.54 7.02 2.11
C CYS A 235 24.86 8.38 1.90
N THR A 236 25.22 9.38 2.70
CA THR A 236 24.70 10.75 2.62
C THR A 236 25.81 11.71 2.25
N GLY A 237 25.54 12.70 1.39
CA GLY A 237 26.53 13.62 0.85
C GLY A 237 27.27 13.10 -0.39
N GLY A 238 27.91 13.97 -1.13
CA GLY A 238 28.70 13.65 -2.31
C GLY A 238 27.93 12.90 -3.42
N MET A 239 26.65 13.19 -3.61
CA MET A 239 25.75 12.50 -4.55
C MET A 239 25.41 13.31 -5.80
N SER A 240 25.92 14.54 -5.94
CA SER A 240 25.63 15.39 -7.08
C SER A 240 26.63 15.17 -8.22
N VAL A 241 26.74 16.12 -9.14
CA VAL A 241 27.60 16.02 -10.34
C VAL A 241 28.93 16.78 -10.22
N ASP A 242 29.20 17.35 -9.04
CA ASP A 242 30.43 18.08 -8.81
C ASP A 242 31.64 17.12 -8.82
N PRO A 243 32.83 17.59 -9.25
CA PRO A 243 34.03 16.75 -9.32
C PRO A 243 34.44 16.08 -7.99
N ASP A 244 34.05 16.72 -6.87
CA ASP A 244 34.34 16.21 -5.52
C ASP A 244 33.22 15.28 -4.99
N ASP A 245 32.14 15.10 -5.72
CA ASP A 245 31.02 14.21 -5.37
C ASP A 245 31.34 12.75 -5.74
N ASN A 246 32.09 12.11 -4.88
CA ASN A 246 32.66 10.79 -5.12
C ASN A 246 31.87 9.61 -4.57
N THR A 247 30.74 9.85 -3.91
CA THR A 247 29.95 8.80 -3.25
C THR A 247 29.44 7.73 -4.23
N PRO A 248 28.90 8.04 -5.43
CA PRO A 248 28.52 7.02 -6.40
C PRO A 248 29.68 6.14 -6.86
N GLY A 249 30.85 6.74 -7.05
CA GLY A 249 32.10 6.05 -7.38
C GLY A 249 32.51 5.07 -6.28
N GLY A 250 32.49 5.50 -5.02
CA GLY A 250 32.81 4.69 -3.85
C GLY A 250 31.87 3.52 -3.67
N ILE A 251 30.55 3.74 -3.84
CA ILE A 251 29.54 2.65 -3.82
C ILE A 251 29.83 1.63 -4.93
N LYS A 252 30.15 2.07 -6.13
CA LYS A 252 30.51 1.17 -7.24
C LYS A 252 31.78 0.39 -6.93
N GLN A 253 32.83 1.07 -6.43
CA GLN A 253 34.13 0.44 -6.10
C GLN A 253 34.01 -0.58 -4.95
N SER A 254 33.02 -0.43 -4.04
CA SER A 254 32.79 -1.38 -2.95
C SER A 254 32.25 -2.75 -3.40
N GLY A 255 31.99 -2.93 -4.70
CA GLY A 255 31.52 -4.19 -5.29
C GLY A 255 29.99 -4.34 -5.32
N ALA A 256 29.22 -3.29 -5.04
CA ALA A 256 27.78 -3.33 -5.17
C ALA A 256 27.33 -3.42 -6.64
N ARG A 257 26.36 -4.27 -6.93
CA ARG A 257 25.63 -4.32 -8.20
C ARG A 257 24.66 -3.15 -8.24
N ILE A 258 24.99 -2.13 -9.02
CA ILE A 258 24.18 -0.91 -9.13
C ILE A 258 22.91 -1.20 -9.96
N VAL A 259 21.76 -0.92 -9.39
CA VAL A 259 20.44 -0.99 -10.05
C VAL A 259 20.15 0.30 -10.80
N THR A 260 20.35 1.42 -10.12
CA THR A 260 20.16 2.75 -10.69
C THR A 260 21.07 3.78 -10.04
N TYR A 261 21.52 4.74 -10.82
CA TYR A 261 21.93 6.05 -10.36
C TYR A 261 21.12 7.07 -11.15
N GLY A 262 20.25 7.78 -10.42
CA GLY A 262 19.19 8.60 -10.95
C GLY A 262 17.83 7.90 -11.03
N ALA A 263 16.78 8.66 -10.73
CA ALA A 263 15.39 8.24 -10.81
C ALA A 263 14.49 9.40 -11.26
N PRO A 264 13.41 9.15 -12.00
CA PRO A 264 12.51 10.20 -12.48
C PRO A 264 11.53 10.66 -11.37
N VAL A 265 12.09 11.06 -10.22
CA VAL A 265 11.34 11.50 -9.03
C VAL A 265 11.90 12.81 -8.52
N LEU A 266 11.05 13.78 -8.30
CA LEU A 266 11.40 15.10 -7.78
C LEU A 266 10.55 15.43 -6.53
N PRO A 267 11.21 15.68 -5.37
CA PRO A 267 12.66 15.75 -5.14
C PRO A 267 13.31 14.38 -5.02
N GLY A 268 14.59 14.31 -5.42
CA GLY A 268 15.42 13.13 -5.17
C GLY A 268 16.05 12.50 -6.41
N ALA A 269 16.10 13.17 -7.57
CA ALA A 269 16.58 12.63 -8.84
C ALA A 269 17.96 11.92 -8.77
N MET A 270 18.88 12.37 -7.92
CA MET A 270 20.25 11.82 -7.78
C MET A 270 20.33 10.63 -6.81
N PHE A 271 19.27 9.89 -6.63
CA PHE A 271 19.25 8.68 -5.80
C PHE A 271 20.02 7.54 -6.47
N LEU A 272 20.75 6.76 -5.64
CA LEU A 272 21.43 5.55 -6.07
C LEU A 272 20.93 4.36 -5.26
N LEU A 273 20.70 3.23 -5.93
CA LEU A 273 20.44 1.93 -5.30
C LEU A 273 21.38 0.86 -5.85
N GLY A 274 21.92 0.06 -4.96
CA GLY A 274 22.69 -1.14 -5.28
C GLY A 274 22.45 -2.27 -4.29
N TYR A 275 22.80 -3.49 -4.68
CA TYR A 275 22.72 -4.70 -3.88
C TYR A 275 24.05 -5.43 -3.88
N TYR A 276 24.35 -6.08 -2.76
CA TYR A 276 25.43 -7.07 -2.66
C TYR A 276 24.89 -8.48 -2.78
N ASP A 277 25.73 -9.45 -3.10
CA ASP A 277 25.34 -10.86 -3.27
C ASP A 277 24.77 -11.49 -1.99
N ASP A 278 25.14 -10.95 -0.83
CA ASP A 278 24.60 -11.38 0.49
C ASP A 278 23.21 -10.78 0.81
N GLY A 279 22.63 -10.01 -0.11
CA GLY A 279 21.34 -9.33 0.07
C GLY A 279 21.39 -8.01 0.85
N THR A 280 22.60 -7.54 1.22
CA THR A 280 22.78 -6.19 1.79
C THR A 280 22.45 -5.14 0.74
N VAL A 281 21.73 -4.12 1.15
CA VAL A 281 21.30 -3.00 0.30
C VAL A 281 22.20 -1.79 0.54
N VAL A 282 22.63 -1.11 -0.51
CA VAL A 282 23.31 0.18 -0.39
C VAL A 282 22.56 1.26 -1.16
N MET A 283 22.35 2.40 -0.52
CA MET A 283 21.71 3.57 -1.11
C MET A 283 22.57 4.81 -0.97
N GLY A 284 22.67 5.57 -2.05
CA GLY A 284 23.19 6.94 -2.03
C GLY A 284 22.02 7.93 -1.98
N LEU A 285 21.95 8.72 -0.93
CA LEU A 285 20.82 9.61 -0.67
C LEU A 285 21.11 11.03 -1.16
N PRO A 286 20.24 11.61 -2.01
CA PRO A 286 20.39 13.00 -2.46
C PRO A 286 20.15 13.98 -1.30
N GLY A 287 20.83 15.12 -1.33
CA GLY A 287 20.80 16.13 -0.26
C GLY A 287 19.39 16.62 0.14
N CYS A 288 18.42 16.57 -0.79
CA CYS A 288 17.05 16.97 -0.51
C CYS A 288 16.34 16.11 0.55
N VAL A 289 16.80 14.89 0.84
CA VAL A 289 16.25 14.05 1.91
C VAL A 289 16.31 14.74 3.27
N MET A 290 17.30 15.62 3.46
CA MET A 290 17.50 16.35 4.70
C MET A 290 16.38 17.37 5.00
N TYR A 291 15.79 18.00 3.99
CA TYR A 291 14.85 19.12 4.17
C TYR A 291 13.48 18.93 3.51
N ALA A 292 13.34 18.01 2.58
CA ALA A 292 12.05 17.74 1.95
C ALA A 292 11.21 16.76 2.79
N GLY A 293 9.92 17.02 2.91
CA GLY A 293 9.00 16.17 3.68
C GLY A 293 8.91 14.75 3.13
N ALA A 294 8.99 14.59 1.80
CA ALA A 294 9.06 13.31 1.12
C ALA A 294 9.93 13.40 -0.14
N THR A 295 10.64 12.33 -0.45
CA THR A 295 11.55 12.19 -1.58
C THR A 295 11.47 10.80 -2.18
N ILE A 296 12.27 10.50 -3.19
CA ILE A 296 12.46 9.14 -3.72
C ILE A 296 12.82 8.12 -2.60
N PHE A 297 13.57 8.53 -1.56
CA PHE A 297 13.90 7.66 -0.44
C PHE A 297 12.65 7.15 0.27
N ASP A 298 11.65 8.02 0.47
CA ASP A 298 10.39 7.66 1.10
C ASP A 298 9.52 6.71 0.25
N LEU A 299 9.73 6.68 -1.07
CA LEU A 299 9.08 5.74 -1.99
C LEU A 299 9.81 4.39 -2.06
N ALA A 300 11.14 4.39 -1.93
CA ALA A 300 11.97 3.19 -2.02
C ALA A 300 12.07 2.44 -0.68
N LEU A 301 12.24 3.15 0.44
CA LEU A 301 12.48 2.57 1.76
C LEU A 301 11.45 1.51 2.19
N PRO A 302 10.11 1.72 2.04
CA PRO A 302 9.14 0.69 2.44
C PRO A 302 9.26 -0.60 1.63
N ARG A 303 9.63 -0.52 0.34
CA ARG A 303 9.85 -1.70 -0.50
C ARG A 303 11.10 -2.46 -0.04
N ILE A 304 12.18 -1.75 0.22
CA ILE A 304 13.44 -2.30 0.72
C ILE A 304 13.25 -2.90 2.12
N ALA A 305 12.56 -2.20 3.02
CA ALA A 305 12.25 -2.69 4.37
C ALA A 305 11.45 -4.00 4.35
N ALA A 306 10.56 -4.16 3.38
CA ALA A 306 9.80 -5.40 3.16
C ALA A 306 10.60 -6.50 2.42
N GLY A 307 11.87 -6.27 2.11
CA GLY A 307 12.72 -7.24 1.40
C GLY A 307 12.42 -7.38 -0.10
N VAL A 308 11.71 -6.41 -0.68
CA VAL A 308 11.43 -6.42 -2.12
C VAL A 308 12.64 -5.88 -2.88
N GLU A 309 13.22 -6.71 -3.72
CA GLU A 309 14.28 -6.27 -4.63
C GLU A 309 13.69 -5.37 -5.71
N MET A 310 14.20 -4.15 -5.81
CA MET A 310 13.77 -3.18 -6.81
C MET A 310 14.65 -3.25 -8.05
N THR A 311 14.01 -3.09 -9.21
CA THR A 311 14.65 -3.11 -10.52
C THR A 311 14.71 -1.71 -11.15
N ARG A 312 15.46 -1.56 -12.23
CA ARG A 312 15.48 -0.32 -13.03
C ARG A 312 14.06 0.04 -13.55
N ALA A 313 13.26 -0.97 -13.89
CA ALA A 313 11.89 -0.77 -14.37
C ALA A 313 10.98 -0.20 -13.28
N ASP A 314 11.16 -0.62 -12.01
CA ASP A 314 10.41 -0.06 -10.88
C ASP A 314 10.65 1.44 -10.73
N PHE A 315 11.92 1.89 -10.87
CA PHE A 315 12.23 3.32 -10.84
C PHE A 315 11.65 4.05 -12.05
N ALA A 316 11.75 3.47 -13.24
CA ALA A 316 11.19 4.10 -14.45
C ALA A 316 9.68 4.32 -14.32
N ALA A 317 8.96 3.35 -13.73
CA ALA A 317 7.52 3.44 -13.48
C ALA A 317 7.12 4.52 -12.44
N MET A 318 8.07 4.99 -11.62
CA MET A 318 7.79 6.08 -10.66
C MET A 318 7.71 7.48 -11.33
N GLY A 319 8.00 7.60 -12.62
CA GLY A 319 7.94 8.89 -13.32
C GLY A 319 6.55 9.50 -13.31
N GLU A 320 5.52 8.70 -13.54
CA GLU A 320 4.15 9.12 -13.31
C GLU A 320 3.88 9.14 -11.79
N GLY A 321 3.38 10.28 -11.28
CA GLY A 321 3.22 10.54 -9.84
C GLY A 321 4.51 10.91 -9.11
N GLY A 322 5.69 10.88 -9.77
CA GLY A 322 7.00 11.17 -9.17
C GLY A 322 7.30 12.65 -8.91
N LEU A 323 6.37 13.56 -9.23
CA LEU A 323 6.54 15.00 -8.99
C LEU A 323 5.81 15.42 -7.71
N CYS A 324 6.58 15.81 -6.69
CA CYS A 324 6.03 16.41 -5.48
C CYS A 324 5.58 17.84 -5.75
N LEU A 325 4.34 18.19 -5.37
CA LEU A 325 3.74 19.51 -5.63
C LEU A 325 4.17 20.58 -4.62
N GLY A 326 4.98 20.24 -3.62
CA GLY A 326 5.56 21.21 -2.67
C GLY A 326 4.53 21.85 -1.73
N CYS A 327 3.46 21.13 -1.36
CA CYS A 327 2.39 21.67 -0.51
C CYS A 327 2.92 22.13 0.88
N LYS A 328 2.32 23.20 1.39
CA LYS A 328 2.61 23.74 2.72
C LYS A 328 1.31 23.85 3.54
N PRO A 329 1.15 23.04 4.62
CA PRO A 329 2.09 22.03 5.12
C PRO A 329 2.19 20.80 4.21
N CYS A 330 3.24 19.98 4.39
CA CYS A 330 3.40 18.72 3.69
C CYS A 330 2.31 17.73 4.15
N HIS A 331 1.62 17.09 3.20
CA HIS A 331 0.55 16.13 3.46
C HIS A 331 0.98 14.67 3.28
N TRP A 332 2.26 14.40 3.04
CA TRP A 332 2.76 13.03 2.94
C TRP A 332 2.42 12.19 4.19
N PRO A 333 1.96 10.95 4.06
CA PRO A 333 1.76 10.17 2.81
C PRO A 333 0.36 10.32 2.17
N VAL A 334 -0.49 11.23 2.66
CA VAL A 334 -1.86 11.44 2.15
C VAL A 334 -1.85 12.53 1.07
N CYS A 335 -1.23 12.23 -0.07
CA CYS A 335 -1.08 13.13 -1.21
C CYS A 335 -0.83 12.31 -2.50
N PRO A 336 -0.84 12.93 -3.70
CA PRO A 336 -0.63 12.21 -4.96
C PRO A 336 0.81 11.75 -5.21
N PHE A 337 1.80 12.24 -4.46
CA PHE A 337 3.20 11.89 -4.65
C PHE A 337 3.45 10.39 -4.47
N GLY A 338 4.02 9.75 -5.49
CA GLY A 338 4.27 8.31 -5.54
C GLY A 338 3.02 7.43 -5.76
N LYS A 339 1.92 8.01 -6.28
CA LYS A 339 0.65 7.28 -6.47
C LYS A 339 0.13 7.40 -7.89
#